data_935246c51a2878e0e7975fdc56cee831
#
_entry.id   935246c51a2878e0e7975fdc56cee831
#
_cell.length_a   1.000
_cell.length_b   1.000
_cell.length_c   1.000
_cell.angle_alpha   90.00
_cell.angle_beta   90.00
_cell.angle_gamma   90.00
#
_symmetry.space_group_name_H-M   'P 1'
#
loop_
_entity.id
_entity.type
_entity.pdbx_description
1 polymer ?
#
loop_
_entity_poly.entity_id
_entity_poly.type
_entity_poly.pdbx_seq_one_letter_code
_entity_poly.pdbx_strand_id
1 'polypeptide(L)'
;MCCSARWIVRCLPLGWLTPRRPTRAVHPEDPTRIPAVVERLRTAWEAQPSVPFAQLWAQLESVGVGFNATDTELVEACDELLRRHPYFFAPVLPGALSGVPSDAPSASPAPRTVVVETADPGPVATLSVEPGEPLGWAVVRGRRAGVQPVVWRFRAVRACRAGAPLVVEDAEGFVHRLGVVERLTAAGFAVAPGKNAAALEGVRRAELGDRVFVVRFEDDSWALVGHALWWFRVGRRAVDARRLKWVECVSGMPGAPLLVRTPGAGLEELPLVAEVFRAS
;
A
#
# COMPACT_ATOMS: atom_id res chain seq x y z
N MET A 1 5.15 9.32 -69.97
CA MET A 1 3.96 9.81 -69.26
C MET A 1 4.30 9.80 -67.78
N CYS A 2 4.47 11.02 -67.23
CA CYS A 2 4.90 11.27 -65.86
C CYS A 2 3.73 11.10 -64.88
N CYS A 3 3.94 10.44 -63.78
CA CYS A 3 3.10 10.56 -62.58
C CYS A 3 3.95 10.88 -61.40
N SER A 4 3.83 12.12 -60.97
CA SER A 4 4.49 12.73 -59.82
C SER A 4 3.84 12.28 -58.50
N ALA A 5 4.55 11.65 -57.62
CA ALA A 5 4.14 11.37 -56.24
C ALA A 5 4.49 12.58 -55.36
N ARG A 6 3.47 13.31 -54.92
CA ARG A 6 3.58 14.40 -53.92
C ARG A 6 3.69 13.79 -52.55
N TRP A 7 4.82 13.98 -51.89
CA TRP A 7 5.01 13.75 -50.47
C TRP A 7 4.39 14.88 -49.67
N ILE A 8 3.31 14.58 -48.92
CA ILE A 8 2.72 15.50 -47.91
C ILE A 8 3.50 15.29 -46.63
N VAL A 9 4.41 16.21 -46.32
CA VAL A 9 5.05 16.31 -45.01
C VAL A 9 4.03 16.92 -44.08
N ARG A 10 3.44 16.11 -43.22
CA ARG A 10 2.63 16.59 -42.07
C ARG A 10 3.58 17.13 -41.02
N CYS A 11 3.64 18.45 -40.91
CA CYS A 11 4.22 19.11 -39.75
C CYS A 11 3.39 18.77 -38.51
N LEU A 12 3.96 18.01 -37.58
CA LEU A 12 3.43 17.86 -36.24
C LEU A 12 3.67 19.17 -35.47
N PRO A 13 2.67 19.72 -34.75
CA PRO A 13 2.89 20.88 -33.93
C PRO A 13 3.85 20.51 -32.80
N LEU A 14 4.95 21.26 -32.68
CA LEU A 14 5.84 21.22 -31.53
C LEU A 14 4.98 21.53 -30.28
N GLY A 15 4.68 20.48 -29.50
CA GLY A 15 4.05 20.60 -28.22
C GLY A 15 4.90 21.51 -27.32
N TRP A 16 4.28 22.53 -26.80
CA TRP A 16 4.83 23.49 -25.85
C TRP A 16 5.37 22.72 -24.64
N LEU A 17 6.67 22.49 -24.62
CA LEU A 17 7.42 22.21 -23.41
C LEU A 17 7.37 23.49 -22.59
N THR A 18 6.37 23.63 -21.72
CA THR A 18 6.41 24.65 -20.68
C THR A 18 7.66 24.37 -19.85
N PRO A 19 8.64 25.30 -19.82
CA PRO A 19 9.79 25.12 -18.96
C PRO A 19 9.25 25.05 -17.53
N ARG A 20 9.51 23.92 -16.83
CA ARG A 20 9.34 23.86 -15.38
C ARG A 20 10.08 25.07 -14.84
N ARG A 21 9.35 26.01 -14.22
CA ARG A 21 9.97 27.12 -13.51
C ARG A 21 11.00 26.50 -12.57
N PRO A 22 12.28 26.88 -12.66
CA PRO A 22 13.25 26.43 -11.68
C PRO A 22 12.69 26.85 -10.32
N THR A 23 12.52 25.90 -9.42
CA THR A 23 12.22 26.18 -8.03
C THR A 23 13.33 27.12 -7.56
N ARG A 24 12.99 28.41 -7.39
CA ARG A 24 13.93 29.44 -6.93
C ARG A 24 14.46 28.92 -5.60
N ALA A 25 15.76 28.62 -5.55
CA ALA A 25 16.40 28.26 -4.30
C ALA A 25 16.10 29.39 -3.29
N VAL A 26 15.31 29.04 -2.28
CA VAL A 26 14.91 30.00 -1.24
C VAL A 26 16.15 30.27 -0.41
N HIS A 27 16.54 31.56 -0.30
CA HIS A 27 17.72 31.93 0.47
C HIS A 27 17.56 31.50 1.93
N PRO A 28 18.61 30.96 2.60
CA PRO A 28 18.50 30.49 3.98
C PRO A 28 17.99 31.54 4.98
N GLU A 29 18.13 32.82 4.68
CA GLU A 29 17.63 33.91 5.50
C GLU A 29 16.23 34.40 5.13
N ASP A 30 15.59 33.81 4.10
CA ASP A 30 14.25 34.20 3.70
C ASP A 30 13.23 33.61 4.70
N PRO A 31 12.54 34.46 5.51
CA PRO A 31 11.61 33.95 6.52
C PRO A 31 10.36 33.27 5.93
N THR A 32 10.10 33.49 4.62
CA THR A 32 8.94 32.87 3.94
C THR A 32 9.07 31.34 3.82
N ARG A 33 10.28 30.79 4.00
CA ARG A 33 10.52 29.34 4.03
C ARG A 33 9.93 28.66 5.28
N ILE A 34 9.94 29.37 6.43
CA ILE A 34 9.59 28.81 7.73
C ILE A 34 8.18 28.20 7.74
N PRO A 35 7.12 28.88 7.27
CA PRO A 35 5.79 28.28 7.19
C PRO A 35 5.73 26.97 6.41
N ALA A 36 6.46 26.86 5.31
CA ALA A 36 6.47 25.66 4.48
C ALA A 36 7.13 24.47 5.19
N VAL A 37 8.26 24.72 5.88
CA VAL A 37 8.96 23.70 6.67
C VAL A 37 8.10 23.21 7.85
N VAL A 38 7.54 24.16 8.60
CA VAL A 38 6.66 23.84 9.75
C VAL A 38 5.42 23.08 9.29
N GLU A 39 4.82 23.48 8.19
CA GLU A 39 3.66 22.79 7.60
C GLU A 39 4.00 21.35 7.21
N ARG A 40 5.19 21.12 6.63
CA ARG A 40 5.61 19.79 6.26
C ARG A 40 5.84 18.88 7.48
N LEU A 41 6.49 19.43 8.51
CA LEU A 41 6.68 18.77 9.78
C LEU A 41 5.33 18.46 10.47
N ARG A 42 4.40 19.43 10.46
CA ARG A 42 3.04 19.23 10.97
C ARG A 42 2.34 18.09 10.27
N THR A 43 2.38 18.06 8.92
CA THR A 43 1.75 16.99 8.13
C THR A 43 2.34 15.61 8.45
N ALA A 44 3.67 15.51 8.59
CA ALA A 44 4.33 14.27 8.97
C ALA A 44 3.93 13.80 10.38
N TRP A 45 3.71 14.72 11.30
CA TRP A 45 3.25 14.41 12.65
C TRP A 45 1.76 14.03 12.67
N GLU A 46 0.91 14.77 11.98
CA GLU A 46 -0.52 14.46 11.86
C GLU A 46 -0.79 13.11 11.17
N ALA A 47 0.14 12.62 10.36
CA ALA A 47 0.08 11.27 9.80
C ALA A 47 0.25 10.16 10.85
N GLN A 48 0.81 10.49 12.02
CA GLN A 48 1.07 9.58 13.12
C GLN A 48 0.65 10.21 14.47
N PRO A 49 -0.64 10.51 14.68
CA PRO A 49 -1.11 11.31 15.83
C PRO A 49 -0.84 10.68 17.20
N SER A 50 -0.67 9.36 17.25
CA SER A 50 -0.32 8.63 18.48
C SER A 50 1.15 8.74 18.87
N VAL A 51 2.02 9.23 17.95
CA VAL A 51 3.45 9.36 18.19
C VAL A 51 3.76 10.71 18.86
N PRO A 52 4.36 10.72 20.07
CA PRO A 52 4.82 11.95 20.69
C PRO A 52 5.90 12.64 19.86
N PHE A 53 5.99 13.97 19.93
CA PHE A 53 6.95 14.76 19.13
C PHE A 53 8.41 14.29 19.29
N ALA A 54 8.83 13.92 20.50
CA ALA A 54 10.18 13.41 20.74
C ALA A 54 10.47 12.11 19.94
N GLN A 55 9.47 11.25 19.78
CA GLN A 55 9.60 10.03 18.99
C GLN A 55 9.58 10.32 17.49
N LEU A 56 8.76 11.28 17.05
CA LEU A 56 8.80 11.75 15.67
C LEU A 56 10.18 12.31 15.33
N TRP A 57 10.75 13.12 16.25
CA TRP A 57 12.10 13.67 16.06
C TRP A 57 13.15 12.58 15.94
N ALA A 58 13.10 11.56 16.80
CA ALA A 58 13.99 10.40 16.71
C ALA A 58 13.83 9.63 15.39
N GLN A 59 12.63 9.57 14.83
CA GLN A 59 12.41 9.00 13.49
C GLN A 59 13.09 9.86 12.41
N LEU A 60 12.99 11.18 12.49
CA LEU A 60 13.68 12.10 11.57
C LEU A 60 15.21 11.95 11.68
N GLU A 61 15.74 11.85 12.89
CA GLU A 61 17.17 11.59 13.11
C GLU A 61 17.60 10.25 12.49
N SER A 62 16.77 9.21 12.58
CA SER A 62 17.06 7.90 11.99
C SER A 62 17.13 7.92 10.45
N VAL A 63 16.56 8.92 9.80
CA VAL A 63 16.62 9.13 8.35
C VAL A 63 17.60 10.21 7.94
N GLY A 64 18.44 10.71 8.87
CA GLY A 64 19.58 11.56 8.58
C GLY A 64 19.46 13.02 9.01
N VAL A 65 18.40 13.44 9.70
CA VAL A 65 18.27 14.81 10.21
C VAL A 65 19.18 14.97 11.43
N GLY A 66 20.30 15.67 11.26
CA GLY A 66 21.23 16.00 12.35
C GLY A 66 21.06 17.44 12.83
N PHE A 67 21.86 17.84 13.83
CA PHE A 67 21.86 19.20 14.37
C PHE A 67 22.14 20.27 13.31
N ASN A 68 22.96 19.95 12.30
CA ASN A 68 23.32 20.86 11.20
C ASN A 68 22.46 20.65 9.94
N ALA A 69 21.35 19.91 10.04
CA ALA A 69 20.50 19.67 8.89
C ALA A 69 19.88 20.96 8.37
N THR A 70 19.86 21.11 7.06
CA THR A 70 19.22 22.21 6.39
C THR A 70 17.69 22.02 6.35
N ASP A 71 16.95 23.11 6.11
CA ASP A 71 15.50 23.04 5.92
C ASP A 71 15.10 22.05 4.80
N THR A 72 15.91 21.97 3.74
CA THR A 72 15.67 21.05 2.62
C THR A 72 15.79 19.59 3.09
N GLU A 73 16.85 19.25 3.82
CA GLU A 73 17.06 17.91 4.36
C GLU A 73 15.94 17.53 5.33
N LEU A 74 15.48 18.46 6.16
CA LEU A 74 14.35 18.25 7.06
C LEU A 74 13.04 17.95 6.27
N VAL A 75 12.77 18.73 5.23
CA VAL A 75 11.60 18.51 4.36
C VAL A 75 11.67 17.15 3.65
N GLU A 76 12.83 16.80 3.11
CA GLU A 76 13.05 15.49 2.47
C GLU A 76 12.86 14.32 3.45
N ALA A 77 13.33 14.48 4.68
CA ALA A 77 13.10 13.48 5.74
C ALA A 77 11.61 13.37 6.13
N CYS A 78 10.90 14.50 6.22
CA CYS A 78 9.45 14.48 6.40
C CYS A 78 8.73 13.79 5.23
N ASP A 79 9.19 14.01 3.99
CA ASP A 79 8.67 13.35 2.80
C ASP A 79 8.91 11.85 2.82
N GLU A 80 10.08 11.41 3.33
CA GLU A 80 10.37 9.99 3.52
C GLU A 80 9.44 9.36 4.57
N LEU A 81 9.21 10.06 5.70
CA LEU A 81 8.25 9.59 6.71
C LEU A 81 6.83 9.50 6.14
N LEU A 82 6.41 10.49 5.35
CA LEU A 82 5.09 10.49 4.72
C LEU A 82 4.95 9.42 3.62
N ARG A 83 6.04 9.02 2.99
CA ARG A 83 6.02 7.86 2.09
C ARG A 83 5.83 6.55 2.86
N ARG A 84 6.40 6.41 4.06
CA ARG A 84 6.23 5.25 4.93
C ARG A 84 4.88 5.27 5.66
N HIS A 85 4.49 6.43 6.12
CA HIS A 85 3.26 6.67 6.88
C HIS A 85 2.44 7.76 6.19
N PRO A 86 1.69 7.40 5.14
CA PRO A 86 0.88 8.37 4.40
C PRO A 86 -0.22 8.94 5.31
N TYR A 87 -0.47 10.25 5.19
CA TYR A 87 -1.50 10.93 5.97
C TYR A 87 -2.91 10.44 5.60
N PHE A 88 -3.12 10.06 4.35
CA PHE A 88 -4.40 9.53 3.87
C PHE A 88 -4.18 8.47 2.80
N PHE A 89 -5.20 7.66 2.57
CA PHE A 89 -5.27 6.70 1.47
C PHE A 89 -6.56 6.90 0.69
N ALA A 90 -6.44 7.37 -0.55
CA ALA A 90 -7.56 7.58 -1.47
C ALA A 90 -7.19 6.97 -2.83
N PRO A 91 -7.34 5.65 -3.00
CA PRO A 91 -7.01 4.99 -4.26
C PRO A 91 -8.01 5.41 -5.34
N VAL A 92 -7.49 5.67 -6.54
CA VAL A 92 -8.31 5.90 -7.73
C VAL A 92 -8.61 4.55 -8.36
N LEU A 93 -9.83 4.10 -8.22
CA LEU A 93 -10.33 2.90 -8.88
C LEU A 93 -11.10 3.29 -10.15
N PRO A 94 -10.97 2.54 -11.26
CA PRO A 94 -11.74 2.79 -12.48
C PRO A 94 -13.24 2.79 -12.18
N GLY A 95 -13.94 3.87 -12.53
CA GLY A 95 -15.39 4.01 -12.31
C GLY A 95 -15.81 4.52 -10.92
N ALA A 96 -14.89 4.75 -9.99
CA ALA A 96 -15.21 5.41 -8.73
C ALA A 96 -15.36 6.92 -8.93
N LEU A 97 -16.42 7.49 -8.36
CA LEU A 97 -16.57 8.95 -8.28
C LEU A 97 -15.47 9.47 -7.35
N SER A 98 -14.51 10.20 -7.92
CA SER A 98 -13.34 10.71 -7.21
C SER A 98 -13.75 11.73 -6.15
N GLY A 99 -13.83 11.29 -4.91
CA GLY A 99 -13.89 12.16 -3.73
C GLY A 99 -12.49 12.49 -3.21
N VAL A 100 -11.53 12.79 -4.10
CA VAL A 100 -10.19 13.24 -3.67
C VAL A 100 -10.35 14.63 -3.07
N PRO A 101 -9.95 14.87 -1.81
CA PRO A 101 -9.91 16.20 -1.25
C PRO A 101 -9.02 17.08 -2.13
N SER A 102 -9.52 18.28 -2.48
CA SER A 102 -8.81 19.26 -3.32
C SER A 102 -7.46 19.71 -2.76
N ASP A 103 -7.22 19.46 -1.48
CA ASP A 103 -6.06 19.92 -0.72
C ASP A 103 -4.96 18.85 -0.58
N ALA A 104 -5.04 17.74 -1.33
CA ALA A 104 -4.01 16.71 -1.28
C ALA A 104 -2.70 17.23 -1.88
N PRO A 105 -1.58 17.19 -1.15
CA PRO A 105 -0.29 17.61 -1.68
C PRO A 105 0.10 16.72 -2.85
N SER A 106 0.22 17.32 -4.02
CA SER A 106 0.55 16.69 -5.28
C SER A 106 2.03 16.35 -5.34
N ALA A 107 2.49 15.19 -4.85
CA ALA A 107 3.91 14.90 -5.02
C ALA A 107 4.35 13.44 -5.08
N SER A 108 3.53 12.45 -4.72
CA SER A 108 4.01 11.06 -4.80
C SER A 108 2.90 10.15 -5.30
N PRO A 109 3.19 9.15 -6.14
CA PRO A 109 2.17 8.18 -6.50
C PRO A 109 1.63 7.55 -5.21
N ALA A 110 0.31 7.58 -5.05
CA ALA A 110 -0.34 7.00 -3.88
C ALA A 110 0.10 5.53 -3.72
N PRO A 111 0.39 5.09 -2.49
CA PRO A 111 0.78 3.71 -2.25
C PRO A 111 -0.34 2.79 -2.74
N ARG A 112 0.02 1.67 -3.34
CA ARG A 112 -0.96 0.68 -3.83
C ARG A 112 -1.53 -0.17 -2.71
N THR A 113 -0.78 -0.34 -1.65
CA THR A 113 -1.17 -1.11 -0.47
C THR A 113 -0.82 -0.34 0.79
N VAL A 114 -1.77 -0.26 1.70
CA VAL A 114 -1.57 0.35 3.01
C VAL A 114 -2.07 -0.58 4.11
N VAL A 115 -1.34 -0.62 5.20
CA VAL A 115 -1.80 -1.18 6.46
C VAL A 115 -2.37 -0.04 7.28
N VAL A 116 -3.62 -0.17 7.67
CA VAL A 116 -4.36 0.82 8.45
C VAL A 116 -4.54 0.28 9.87
N GLU A 117 -3.88 0.88 10.81
CA GLU A 117 -4.12 0.62 12.24
C GLU A 117 -5.22 1.55 12.72
N THR A 118 -6.24 0.98 13.37
CA THR A 118 -7.31 1.76 13.97
C THR A 118 -7.15 1.78 15.49
N ALA A 119 -7.69 2.81 16.14
CA ALA A 119 -7.63 2.93 17.59
C ALA A 119 -8.27 1.72 18.28
N ASP A 120 -7.72 1.31 19.44
CA ASP A 120 -8.20 0.18 20.22
C ASP A 120 -9.68 0.40 20.65
N PRO A 121 -10.56 -0.61 20.58
CA PRO A 121 -10.32 -2.02 20.21
C PRO A 121 -10.47 -2.33 18.70
N GLY A 122 -10.33 -1.36 17.83
CA GLY A 122 -10.56 -1.50 16.41
C GLY A 122 -9.61 -2.49 15.72
N PRO A 123 -9.95 -2.95 14.51
CA PRO A 123 -9.16 -3.89 13.75
C PRO A 123 -7.92 -3.25 13.11
N VAL A 124 -7.04 -4.08 12.59
CA VAL A 124 -6.03 -3.70 11.60
C VAL A 124 -6.55 -4.09 10.23
N ALA A 125 -6.59 -3.14 9.31
CA ALA A 125 -7.02 -3.39 7.92
C ALA A 125 -5.84 -3.22 6.95
N THR A 126 -5.69 -4.16 6.03
CA THR A 126 -4.80 -4.00 4.88
C THR A 126 -5.67 -3.72 3.66
N LEU A 127 -5.45 -2.58 3.03
CA LEU A 127 -6.15 -2.17 1.80
C LEU A 127 -5.16 -2.18 0.64
N SER A 128 -5.49 -2.88 -0.43
CA SER A 128 -4.67 -2.94 -1.63
C SER A 128 -5.47 -2.70 -2.89
N VAL A 129 -4.84 -2.03 -3.86
CA VAL A 129 -5.40 -1.76 -5.19
C VAL A 129 -4.39 -2.13 -6.25
N GLU A 130 -4.87 -2.69 -7.35
CA GLU A 130 -4.07 -3.02 -8.51
C GLU A 130 -4.37 -2.05 -9.66
N PRO A 131 -3.37 -1.69 -10.45
CA PRO A 131 -3.58 -0.83 -11.60
C PRO A 131 -4.52 -1.48 -12.63
N GLY A 132 -5.57 -0.76 -13.00
CA GLY A 132 -6.54 -1.24 -13.98
C GLY A 132 -7.66 -2.12 -13.42
N GLU A 133 -7.53 -2.60 -12.18
CA GLU A 133 -8.60 -3.36 -11.53
C GLU A 133 -9.69 -2.43 -11.00
N PRO A 134 -10.98 -2.75 -11.23
CA PRO A 134 -12.10 -1.93 -10.76
C PRO A 134 -12.36 -2.07 -9.26
N LEU A 135 -11.82 -3.08 -8.62
CA LEU A 135 -12.02 -3.41 -7.21
C LEU A 135 -10.69 -3.62 -6.50
N GLY A 136 -10.56 -3.06 -5.30
CA GLY A 136 -9.46 -3.36 -4.40
C GLY A 136 -9.74 -4.53 -3.47
N TRP A 137 -8.75 -4.91 -2.67
CA TRP A 137 -8.84 -5.94 -1.63
C TRP A 137 -8.75 -5.31 -0.24
N ALA A 138 -9.63 -5.71 0.66
CA ALA A 138 -9.58 -5.38 2.07
C ALA A 138 -9.40 -6.65 2.90
N VAL A 139 -8.33 -6.68 3.71
CA VAL A 139 -8.07 -7.73 4.70
C VAL A 139 -8.20 -7.12 6.08
N VAL A 140 -9.20 -7.52 6.84
CA VAL A 140 -9.50 -6.96 8.16
C VAL A 140 -9.22 -7.99 9.24
N ARG A 141 -8.32 -7.67 10.16
CA ARG A 141 -7.93 -8.55 11.27
C ARG A 141 -8.29 -7.91 12.61
N GLY A 142 -8.99 -8.65 13.45
CA GLY A 142 -9.15 -8.27 14.85
C GLY A 142 -7.81 -8.31 15.60
N ARG A 143 -7.61 -7.42 16.57
CA ARG A 143 -6.38 -7.39 17.38
C ARG A 143 -6.26 -8.59 18.34
N ARG A 144 -7.37 -9.26 18.63
CA ARG A 144 -7.36 -10.44 19.51
C ARG A 144 -6.72 -11.63 18.81
N ALA A 145 -5.81 -12.28 19.50
CA ALA A 145 -5.20 -13.53 19.01
C ALA A 145 -6.27 -14.58 18.70
N GLY A 146 -6.15 -15.27 17.56
CA GLY A 146 -7.07 -16.34 17.16
C GLY A 146 -8.34 -15.87 16.45
N VAL A 147 -8.58 -14.55 16.33
CA VAL A 147 -9.68 -14.04 15.49
C VAL A 147 -9.28 -14.20 14.02
N GLN A 148 -10.16 -14.84 13.27
CA GLN A 148 -9.96 -15.04 11.84
C GLN A 148 -10.02 -13.69 11.10
N PRO A 149 -9.09 -13.39 10.17
CA PRO A 149 -9.21 -12.25 9.31
C PRO A 149 -10.40 -12.41 8.36
N VAL A 150 -11.08 -11.31 8.10
CA VAL A 150 -12.14 -11.22 7.10
C VAL A 150 -11.58 -10.54 5.86
N VAL A 151 -11.94 -11.04 4.68
CA VAL A 151 -11.48 -10.47 3.42
C VAL A 151 -12.63 -10.30 2.46
N TRP A 152 -12.61 -9.19 1.77
CA TRP A 152 -13.62 -8.82 0.79
C TRP A 152 -13.07 -7.84 -0.24
N ARG A 153 -13.77 -7.75 -1.37
CA ARG A 153 -13.47 -6.78 -2.43
C ARG A 153 -14.14 -5.45 -2.10
N PHE A 154 -13.42 -4.33 -2.34
CA PHE A 154 -14.00 -3.00 -2.18
C PHE A 154 -13.98 -2.22 -3.49
N ARG A 155 -15.01 -1.39 -3.69
CA ARG A 155 -15.11 -0.50 -4.84
C ARG A 155 -14.74 0.94 -4.54
N ALA A 156 -14.74 1.33 -3.27
CA ALA A 156 -14.35 2.69 -2.88
C ALA A 156 -13.83 2.75 -1.44
N VAL A 157 -12.85 3.60 -1.21
CA VAL A 157 -12.46 4.07 0.12
C VAL A 157 -13.07 5.44 0.29
N ARG A 158 -14.12 5.53 1.12
CA ARG A 158 -14.87 6.77 1.36
C ARG A 158 -14.14 7.72 2.30
N ALA A 159 -13.44 7.16 3.30
CA ALA A 159 -12.59 7.89 4.21
C ALA A 159 -11.49 6.97 4.74
N CYS A 160 -10.24 7.43 4.67
CA CYS A 160 -9.08 6.77 5.24
C CYS A 160 -8.00 7.82 5.46
N ARG A 161 -8.03 8.48 6.61
CA ARG A 161 -7.08 9.51 7.03
C ARG A 161 -6.78 9.35 8.51
N ALA A 162 -5.54 9.59 8.91
CA ALA A 162 -5.17 9.62 10.33
C ALA A 162 -6.09 10.55 11.13
N GLY A 163 -6.58 10.08 12.27
CA GLY A 163 -7.53 10.77 13.13
C GLY A 163 -9.00 10.76 12.65
N ALA A 164 -9.32 10.16 11.52
CA ALA A 164 -10.69 10.07 10.98
C ALA A 164 -11.17 8.61 10.93
N PRO A 165 -12.49 8.37 10.83
CA PRO A 165 -13.01 7.02 10.65
C PRO A 165 -12.51 6.36 9.36
N LEU A 166 -12.15 5.07 9.42
CA LEU A 166 -11.95 4.24 8.24
C LEU A 166 -13.30 3.81 7.70
N VAL A 167 -13.63 4.25 6.49
CA VAL A 167 -14.91 3.95 5.84
C VAL A 167 -14.64 3.39 4.45
N VAL A 168 -15.01 2.15 4.23
CA VAL A 168 -14.77 1.41 2.98
C VAL A 168 -16.10 0.86 2.48
N GLU A 169 -16.33 0.95 1.18
CA GLU A 169 -17.51 0.42 0.51
C GLU A 169 -17.14 -0.84 -0.25
N ASP A 170 -17.82 -1.95 0.04
CA ASP A 170 -17.57 -3.23 -0.62
C ASP A 170 -18.10 -3.27 -2.07
N ALA A 171 -17.86 -4.39 -2.75
CA ALA A 171 -18.27 -4.60 -4.13
C ALA A 171 -19.80 -4.56 -4.30
N GLU A 172 -20.54 -4.95 -3.27
CA GLU A 172 -22.01 -5.00 -3.22
C GLU A 172 -22.63 -3.63 -2.87
N GLY A 173 -21.81 -2.67 -2.40
CA GLY A 173 -22.24 -1.32 -2.05
C GLY A 173 -22.53 -1.12 -0.56
N PHE A 174 -22.22 -2.09 0.28
CA PHE A 174 -22.34 -1.91 1.73
C PHE A 174 -21.16 -1.10 2.27
N VAL A 175 -21.47 -0.22 3.22
CA VAL A 175 -20.48 0.67 3.83
C VAL A 175 -20.03 0.10 5.16
N HIS A 176 -18.75 -0.22 5.25
CA HIS A 176 -18.09 -0.72 6.45
C HIS A 176 -17.37 0.41 7.18
N ARG A 177 -17.65 0.58 8.47
CA ARG A 177 -16.95 1.50 9.37
C ARG A 177 -16.05 0.68 10.29
N LEU A 178 -14.74 0.79 10.13
CA LEU A 178 -13.76 -0.09 10.76
C LEU A 178 -13.02 0.54 11.95
N GLY A 179 -13.48 1.69 12.43
CA GLY A 179 -12.87 2.41 13.55
C GLY A 179 -12.17 3.70 13.13
N VAL A 180 -11.55 4.39 14.08
CA VAL A 180 -10.79 5.63 13.83
C VAL A 180 -9.36 5.24 13.44
N VAL A 181 -8.87 5.77 12.34
CA VAL A 181 -7.50 5.52 11.87
C VAL A 181 -6.50 6.15 12.83
N GLU A 182 -5.64 5.35 13.41
CA GLU A 182 -4.53 5.80 14.25
C GLU A 182 -3.28 6.06 13.40
N ARG A 183 -2.99 5.16 12.46
CA ARG A 183 -1.83 5.25 11.60
C ARG A 183 -2.06 4.49 10.30
N LEU A 184 -1.50 5.04 9.22
CA LEU A 184 -1.34 4.33 7.97
C LEU A 184 0.14 3.98 7.77
N THR A 185 0.40 2.79 7.28
CA THR A 185 1.75 2.38 6.88
C THR A 185 1.68 1.90 5.44
N ALA A 186 2.44 2.54 4.56
CA ALA A 186 2.59 2.03 3.21
C ALA A 186 3.23 0.64 3.30
N ALA A 187 2.51 -0.38 2.87
CA ALA A 187 3.10 -1.70 2.77
C ALA A 187 4.20 -1.62 1.71
N GLY A 188 5.41 -1.92 2.15
CA GLY A 188 6.62 -1.76 1.36
C GLY A 188 6.47 -2.31 -0.03
N PHE A 189 6.29 -1.36 -0.91
CA PHE A 189 6.70 -1.31 -2.26
C PHE A 189 6.29 -2.42 -3.16
N ALA A 190 5.35 -2.00 -3.92
CA ALA A 190 5.28 -2.35 -5.32
C ALA A 190 6.52 -3.13 -5.75
N VAL A 191 6.41 -4.39 -5.75
CA VAL A 191 7.08 -5.16 -6.78
C VAL A 191 6.55 -4.57 -8.08
N ALA A 192 7.41 -3.87 -8.81
CA ALA A 192 7.08 -3.39 -10.13
C ALA A 192 6.51 -4.58 -10.90
N PRO A 193 5.36 -4.42 -11.60
CA PRO A 193 4.87 -5.49 -12.44
C PRO A 193 5.98 -5.84 -13.43
N GLY A 194 6.55 -7.03 -13.31
CA GLY A 194 7.55 -7.53 -14.21
C GLY A 194 8.90 -7.99 -13.65
N LYS A 195 9.29 -7.62 -12.43
CA LYS A 195 10.53 -8.14 -11.82
C LYS A 195 10.36 -8.26 -10.31
N ASN A 196 10.31 -9.49 -9.84
CA ASN A 196 10.22 -9.95 -8.46
C ASN A 196 8.80 -9.85 -7.87
N ALA A 197 7.88 -10.69 -8.33
CA ALA A 197 6.90 -11.26 -7.43
C ALA A 197 7.65 -11.65 -6.16
N ALA A 198 7.19 -11.19 -4.99
CA ALA A 198 7.83 -11.57 -3.75
C ALA A 198 7.81 -13.10 -3.70
N ALA A 199 8.94 -13.72 -4.07
CA ALA A 199 9.00 -15.16 -4.16
C ALA A 199 8.81 -15.69 -2.76
N LEU A 200 7.76 -16.45 -2.55
CA LEU A 200 7.58 -17.19 -1.30
C LEU A 200 8.48 -18.42 -1.26
N GLU A 201 9.11 -18.75 -2.38
CA GLU A 201 9.99 -19.88 -2.50
C GLU A 201 11.16 -19.78 -1.52
N GLY A 202 11.35 -20.82 -0.72
CA GLY A 202 12.39 -20.89 0.30
C GLY A 202 12.10 -20.08 1.57
N VAL A 203 10.99 -19.37 1.66
CA VAL A 203 10.64 -18.62 2.87
C VAL A 203 10.30 -19.58 4.00
N ARG A 204 11.05 -19.44 5.10
CA ARG A 204 10.81 -20.21 6.32
C ARG A 204 9.99 -19.42 7.32
N ARG A 205 9.04 -20.09 7.96
CA ARG A 205 8.20 -19.47 8.98
C ARG A 205 9.01 -18.82 10.11
N ALA A 206 10.14 -19.44 10.51
CA ALA A 206 10.99 -18.92 11.56
C ALA A 206 11.70 -17.60 11.18
N GLU A 207 11.88 -17.37 9.87
CA GLU A 207 12.56 -16.19 9.31
C GLU A 207 11.58 -15.11 8.87
N LEU A 208 10.26 -15.39 9.01
CA LEU A 208 9.22 -14.51 8.50
C LEU A 208 9.18 -13.17 9.25
N GLY A 209 9.44 -13.17 10.57
CA GLY A 209 9.26 -11.98 11.43
C GLY A 209 7.80 -11.52 11.37
N ASP A 210 7.60 -10.21 11.27
CA ASP A 210 6.25 -9.61 11.16
C ASP A 210 5.72 -9.56 9.72
N ARG A 211 6.45 -10.10 8.76
CA ARG A 211 6.04 -10.11 7.35
C ARG A 211 4.80 -10.96 7.16
N VAL A 212 3.87 -10.42 6.37
CA VAL A 212 2.67 -11.11 5.93
C VAL A 212 2.59 -11.02 4.41
N PHE A 213 2.30 -12.14 3.77
CA PHE A 213 2.08 -12.19 2.32
C PHE A 213 0.63 -12.55 2.05
N VAL A 214 0.08 -11.94 1.02
CA VAL A 214 -1.21 -12.32 0.42
C VAL A 214 -0.91 -13.01 -0.89
N VAL A 215 -1.44 -14.21 -1.06
CA VAL A 215 -1.32 -15.00 -2.29
C VAL A 215 -2.69 -15.09 -2.92
N ARG A 216 -2.82 -14.67 -4.17
CA ARG A 216 -3.98 -14.91 -5.01
C ARG A 216 -3.71 -16.12 -5.88
N PHE A 217 -4.69 -16.99 -6.00
CA PHE A 217 -4.63 -18.19 -6.84
C PHE A 217 -5.46 -18.00 -8.12
N GLU A 218 -5.17 -18.81 -9.14
CA GLU A 218 -5.88 -18.76 -10.42
C GLU A 218 -7.34 -19.20 -10.33
N ASP A 219 -7.71 -19.94 -9.28
CA ASP A 219 -9.07 -20.37 -8.99
C ASP A 219 -9.89 -19.34 -8.18
N ASP A 220 -9.43 -18.08 -8.13
CA ASP A 220 -9.98 -16.99 -7.32
C ASP A 220 -9.97 -17.24 -5.81
N SER A 221 -9.34 -18.30 -5.34
CA SER A 221 -9.02 -18.48 -3.94
C SER A 221 -7.77 -17.65 -3.57
N TRP A 222 -7.52 -17.52 -2.29
CA TRP A 222 -6.37 -16.74 -1.83
C TRP A 222 -5.88 -17.24 -0.46
N ALA A 223 -4.64 -16.91 -0.14
CA ALA A 223 -4.05 -17.25 1.14
C ALA A 223 -3.39 -16.05 1.81
N LEU A 224 -3.42 -16.07 3.14
CA LEU A 224 -2.59 -15.22 4.00
C LEU A 224 -1.46 -16.06 4.56
N VAL A 225 -0.23 -15.72 4.21
CA VAL A 225 0.97 -16.40 4.69
C VAL A 225 1.63 -15.51 5.74
N GLY A 226 1.46 -15.88 6.98
CA GLY A 226 2.04 -15.27 8.15
C GLY A 226 2.54 -16.35 9.10
N HIS A 227 2.61 -16.11 10.42
CA HIS A 227 2.90 -17.17 11.39
C HIS A 227 1.92 -18.37 11.32
N ALA A 228 0.70 -18.13 10.83
CA ALA A 228 -0.21 -19.15 10.35
C ALA A 228 -0.48 -18.91 8.87
N LEU A 229 -0.63 -19.97 8.09
CA LEU A 229 -1.12 -19.90 6.73
C LEU A 229 -2.62 -20.11 6.77
N TRP A 230 -3.36 -19.15 6.22
CA TRP A 230 -4.80 -19.24 6.06
C TRP A 230 -5.12 -19.31 4.58
N TRP A 231 -5.82 -20.32 4.15
CA TRP A 231 -6.33 -20.44 2.80
C TRP A 231 -7.84 -20.24 2.80
N PHE A 232 -8.32 -19.40 1.89
CA PHE A 232 -9.72 -18.99 1.79
C PHE A 232 -10.24 -19.28 0.39
N ARG A 233 -11.36 -19.94 0.34
CA ARG A 233 -12.10 -20.16 -0.90
C ARG A 233 -13.45 -19.48 -0.78
N VAL A 234 -13.75 -18.59 -1.73
CA VAL A 234 -15.05 -17.91 -1.79
C VAL A 234 -16.05 -18.87 -2.44
N GLY A 235 -16.93 -19.44 -1.66
CA GLY A 235 -18.05 -20.23 -2.14
C GLY A 235 -19.29 -19.34 -2.35
N ARG A 236 -20.29 -19.89 -3.01
CA ARG A 236 -21.52 -19.16 -3.39
C ARG A 236 -22.33 -18.62 -2.19
N ARG A 237 -22.17 -19.20 -0.99
CA ARG A 237 -22.92 -18.85 0.23
C ARG A 237 -22.05 -18.66 1.47
N ALA A 238 -20.80 -19.04 1.41
CA ALA A 238 -19.88 -18.97 2.55
C ALA A 238 -18.45 -18.88 2.04
N VAL A 239 -17.57 -18.32 2.86
CA VAL A 239 -16.12 -18.37 2.65
C VAL A 239 -15.60 -19.56 3.46
N ASP A 240 -15.09 -20.58 2.77
CA ASP A 240 -14.37 -21.67 3.42
C ASP A 240 -12.98 -21.18 3.80
N ALA A 241 -12.64 -21.27 5.07
CA ALA A 241 -11.34 -20.89 5.57
C ALA A 241 -10.65 -22.10 6.21
N ARG A 242 -9.45 -22.40 5.72
CA ARG A 242 -8.63 -23.48 6.23
C ARG A 242 -7.33 -22.92 6.80
N ARG A 243 -7.05 -23.24 8.06
CA ARG A 243 -5.77 -22.91 8.69
C ARG A 243 -4.79 -24.05 8.53
N LEU A 244 -3.62 -23.75 7.97
CA LEU A 244 -2.53 -24.70 7.80
C LEU A 244 -1.36 -24.34 8.74
N LYS A 245 -0.80 -25.36 9.39
CA LYS A 245 0.50 -25.22 10.05
C LYS A 245 1.56 -25.43 8.98
N TRP A 246 2.48 -24.52 8.86
CA TRP A 246 3.53 -24.59 7.86
C TRP A 246 4.90 -24.28 8.48
N VAL A 247 5.95 -24.72 7.80
CA VAL A 247 7.36 -24.55 8.21
C VAL A 247 8.13 -23.79 7.15
N GLU A 248 7.88 -24.11 5.87
CA GLU A 248 8.61 -23.59 4.73
C GLU A 248 7.70 -23.57 3.49
N CYS A 249 7.78 -22.52 2.70
CA CYS A 249 7.22 -22.48 1.37
C CYS A 249 8.26 -23.06 0.38
N VAL A 250 7.99 -24.24 -0.13
CA VAL A 250 8.90 -24.94 -1.06
C VAL A 250 8.81 -24.40 -2.47
N SER A 251 7.60 -24.00 -2.89
CA SER A 251 7.32 -23.32 -4.16
C SER A 251 6.22 -22.30 -3.93
N GLY A 252 6.26 -21.20 -4.61
CA GLY A 252 5.29 -20.09 -4.48
C GLY A 252 5.49 -19.01 -5.52
N MET A 253 5.96 -19.41 -6.72
CA MET A 253 6.10 -18.54 -7.88
C MET A 253 4.78 -18.46 -8.66
N PRO A 254 4.44 -17.31 -9.27
CA PRO A 254 3.32 -17.22 -10.19
C PRO A 254 3.41 -18.27 -11.31
N GLY A 255 2.27 -18.90 -11.62
CA GLY A 255 2.16 -20.00 -12.58
C GLY A 255 2.53 -21.39 -12.04
N ALA A 256 2.95 -21.49 -10.77
CA ALA A 256 3.24 -22.76 -10.09
C ALA A 256 2.29 -22.95 -8.87
N PRO A 257 2.04 -24.21 -8.43
CA PRO A 257 1.29 -24.42 -7.19
C PRO A 257 2.06 -23.91 -5.98
N LEU A 258 1.34 -23.40 -4.98
CA LEU A 258 1.95 -23.06 -3.70
C LEU A 258 2.16 -24.37 -2.92
N LEU A 259 3.42 -24.79 -2.81
CA LEU A 259 3.82 -25.95 -2.04
C LEU A 259 4.34 -25.53 -0.68
N VAL A 260 3.73 -26.02 0.38
CA VAL A 260 4.15 -25.71 1.75
C VAL A 260 4.52 -26.99 2.49
N ARG A 261 5.66 -26.96 3.16
CA ARG A 261 6.08 -28.01 4.07
C ARG A 261 5.36 -27.86 5.41
N THR A 262 4.70 -28.93 5.85
CA THR A 262 4.01 -28.96 7.15
C THR A 262 4.92 -29.56 8.24
N PRO A 263 4.63 -29.32 9.54
CA PRO A 263 5.30 -30.05 10.62
C PRO A 263 5.10 -31.57 10.44
N GLY A 264 6.19 -32.33 10.47
CA GLY A 264 6.17 -33.76 10.20
C GLY A 264 6.57 -34.15 8.77
N ALA A 265 7.21 -33.24 8.04
CA ALA A 265 7.74 -33.40 6.69
C ALA A 265 6.69 -33.70 5.57
N GLY A 266 5.41 -33.49 5.84
CA GLY A 266 4.38 -33.53 4.82
C GLY A 266 4.48 -32.31 3.88
N LEU A 267 4.08 -32.48 2.61
CA LEU A 267 3.87 -31.41 1.67
C LEU A 267 2.37 -31.22 1.47
N GLU A 268 1.94 -29.99 1.58
CA GLU A 268 0.58 -29.56 1.25
C GLU A 268 0.63 -28.76 -0.04
N GLU A 269 -0.16 -29.14 -1.02
CA GLU A 269 -0.29 -28.45 -2.30
C GLU A 269 -1.55 -27.62 -2.32
N LEU A 270 -1.38 -26.32 -2.61
CA LEU A 270 -2.43 -25.34 -2.81
C LEU A 270 -2.50 -24.97 -4.29
N PRO A 271 -3.60 -24.33 -4.77
CA PRO A 271 -3.76 -24.03 -6.19
C PRO A 271 -2.60 -23.23 -6.83
N LEU A 272 -2.65 -23.09 -8.15
CA LEU A 272 -1.67 -22.29 -8.90
C LEU A 272 -1.68 -20.83 -8.44
N VAL A 273 -0.51 -20.32 -8.14
CA VAL A 273 -0.31 -18.94 -7.71
C VAL A 273 -0.49 -18.02 -8.91
N ALA A 274 -1.46 -17.12 -8.86
CA ALA A 274 -1.58 -16.04 -9.82
C ALA A 274 -0.66 -14.88 -9.45
N GLU A 275 -0.65 -14.49 -8.16
CA GLU A 275 0.13 -13.35 -7.67
C GLU A 275 0.48 -13.50 -6.19
N VAL A 276 1.60 -12.89 -5.80
CA VAL A 276 2.03 -12.79 -4.41
C VAL A 276 2.26 -11.33 -4.05
N PHE A 277 1.62 -10.89 -2.97
CA PHE A 277 1.78 -9.53 -2.42
C PHE A 277 2.40 -9.60 -1.03
N ARG A 278 3.31 -8.72 -0.75
CA ARG A 278 3.76 -8.49 0.61
C ARG A 278 2.82 -7.48 1.27
N ALA A 279 2.15 -7.86 2.36
CA ALA A 279 1.19 -7.02 3.08
C ALA A 279 1.79 -6.28 4.29
N SER A 280 3.00 -6.61 4.70
CA SER A 280 3.76 -5.91 5.75
C SER A 280 5.22 -6.35 5.70
#